data_46a6a26f4374068d0d4eaf8eea55f07e
#
_entry.id   46a6a26f4374068d0d4eaf8eea55f07e
#
_cell.length_a   1.000
_cell.length_b   1.000
_cell.length_c   1.000
_cell.angle_alpha   90.00
_cell.angle_beta   90.00
_cell.angle_gamma   90.00
#
_symmetry.space_group_name_H-M   'P 1'
#
loop_
_entity.id
_entity.type
_entity.pdbx_description
1 polymer ?
#
loop_
_entity_poly.entity_id
_entity_poly.type
_entity_poly.pdbx_seq_one_letter_code
_entity_poly.pdbx_strand_id
1 'polypeptide(L)'
;MVNKVDAHRHIMQELTTPEEQIFRDFIKNQKPIELVIKKEMLSIFLAKNIIGQQLSTKAANSIWSKIEKKILEYNTKKTNQLSLEDFLSSNGVSRKKAQYISGIILSGDFKHFRRYYMKYSEEDFEELLMSRKGIGIWTFGMTKIFFMGNQDQILVNDLGVQKAYKKINTGNNILEWSEKFKPYRSYLCIYLWKFLDFKV
;
A
#
# COMPACT_ATOMS: atom_id res chain seq x y z
N MET A 1 12.12 17.91 3.12
CA MET A 1 12.10 16.46 2.76
C MET A 1 12.84 15.72 3.87
N VAL A 2 12.18 14.81 4.55
CA VAL A 2 12.84 13.95 5.54
C VAL A 2 13.79 13.01 4.81
N ASN A 3 15.00 12.91 5.33
CA ASN A 3 16.05 12.10 4.71
C ASN A 3 15.84 10.62 5.09
N LYS A 4 15.86 9.71 4.10
CA LYS A 4 15.80 8.25 4.32
C LYS A 4 16.84 7.74 5.33
N VAL A 5 17.96 8.46 5.46
CA VAL A 5 19.02 8.17 6.43
C VAL A 5 18.56 8.46 7.86
N ASP A 6 17.77 9.52 8.05
CA ASP A 6 17.24 9.88 9.37
C ASP A 6 16.18 8.86 9.83
N ALA A 7 15.30 8.43 8.93
CA ALA A 7 14.33 7.37 9.21
C ALA A 7 15.04 6.05 9.58
N HIS A 8 16.06 5.66 8.82
CA HIS A 8 16.84 4.46 9.10
C HIS A 8 17.52 4.52 10.47
N ARG A 9 18.18 5.65 10.76
CA ARG A 9 18.88 5.87 12.04
C ARG A 9 17.89 5.83 13.21
N HIS A 10 16.80 6.55 13.10
CA HIS A 10 15.77 6.61 14.14
C HIS A 10 15.21 5.21 14.45
N ILE A 11 14.78 4.46 13.42
CA ILE A 11 14.27 3.10 13.61
C ILE A 11 15.31 2.21 14.30
N MET A 12 16.58 2.31 13.92
CA MET A 12 17.67 1.54 14.53
C MET A 12 17.88 1.91 16.00
N GLN A 13 17.74 3.18 16.37
CA GLN A 13 17.90 3.66 17.74
C GLN A 13 16.77 3.22 18.66
N GLU A 14 15.54 3.14 18.13
CA GLU A 14 14.36 2.73 18.90
C GLU A 14 14.24 1.22 19.12
N LEU A 15 14.98 0.41 18.38
CA LEU A 15 15.03 -1.05 18.57
C LEU A 15 16.03 -1.40 19.69
N THR A 16 15.55 -1.42 20.93
CA THR A 16 16.41 -1.51 22.13
C THR A 16 16.22 -2.77 22.95
N THR A 17 15.14 -3.53 22.74
CA THR A 17 14.85 -4.73 23.55
C THR A 17 15.51 -6.00 22.98
N PRO A 18 15.74 -7.02 23.81
CA PRO A 18 16.32 -8.29 23.35
C PRO A 18 15.48 -8.96 22.26
N GLU A 19 14.17 -8.89 22.33
CA GLU A 19 13.24 -9.48 21.36
C GLU A 19 13.37 -8.83 19.98
N GLU A 20 13.75 -7.55 19.94
CA GLU A 20 13.92 -6.78 18.72
C GLU A 20 15.29 -6.99 18.06
N GLN A 21 16.22 -7.69 18.73
CA GLN A 21 17.60 -7.81 18.26
C GLN A 21 17.70 -8.38 16.86
N ILE A 22 16.91 -9.41 16.54
CA ILE A 22 16.91 -10.05 15.21
C ILE A 22 16.50 -9.07 14.10
N PHE A 23 15.52 -8.21 14.38
CA PHE A 23 15.05 -7.20 13.43
C PHE A 23 16.05 -6.05 13.30
N ARG A 24 16.66 -5.66 14.41
CA ARG A 24 17.75 -4.67 14.44
C ARG A 24 18.95 -5.12 13.61
N ASP A 25 19.38 -6.36 13.76
CA ASP A 25 20.50 -6.93 12.99
C ASP A 25 20.15 -7.04 11.50
N PHE A 26 18.91 -7.38 11.17
CA PHE A 26 18.44 -7.34 9.80
C PHE A 26 18.53 -5.92 9.22
N ILE A 27 18.00 -4.90 9.91
CA ILE A 27 18.02 -3.50 9.42
C ILE A 27 19.44 -2.98 9.29
N LYS A 28 20.33 -3.28 10.25
CA LYS A 28 21.75 -2.88 10.22
C LYS A 28 22.46 -3.29 8.92
N ASN A 29 22.08 -4.41 8.34
CA ASN A 29 22.62 -4.93 7.09
C ASN A 29 21.88 -4.41 5.84
N GLN A 30 20.86 -3.54 6.00
CA GLN A 30 20.15 -2.93 4.89
C GLN A 30 20.67 -1.52 4.59
N LYS A 31 20.66 -1.13 3.32
CA LYS A 31 20.79 0.29 2.96
C LYS A 31 19.53 1.04 3.39
N PRO A 32 19.65 2.34 3.76
CA PRO A 32 18.48 3.17 4.06
C PRO A 32 17.41 3.09 2.94
N ILE A 33 16.19 2.70 3.32
CA ILE A 33 15.09 2.51 2.37
C ILE A 33 14.58 3.88 1.89
N GLU A 34 14.30 3.97 0.61
CA GLU A 34 13.64 5.14 0.03
C GLU A 34 12.13 4.89 -0.07
N LEU A 35 11.35 5.86 0.39
CA LEU A 35 9.90 5.87 0.17
C LEU A 35 9.60 6.36 -1.25
N VAL A 36 9.42 5.41 -2.16
CA VAL A 36 9.18 5.71 -3.58
C VAL A 36 7.71 6.07 -3.81
N ILE A 37 7.47 7.34 -4.12
CA ILE A 37 6.12 7.85 -4.42
C ILE A 37 5.72 7.43 -5.83
N LYS A 38 4.56 6.77 -5.95
CA LYS A 38 4.00 6.34 -7.24
C LYS A 38 3.56 7.54 -8.06
N LYS A 39 3.95 7.55 -9.36
CA LYS A 39 3.64 8.64 -10.30
C LYS A 39 2.47 8.32 -11.24
N GLU A 40 1.96 7.10 -11.17
CA GLU A 40 0.82 6.65 -11.97
C GLU A 40 -0.49 7.37 -11.58
N MET A 41 -1.54 7.21 -12.38
CA MET A 41 -2.87 7.72 -12.02
C MET A 41 -3.39 7.02 -10.75
N LEU A 42 -4.08 7.74 -9.89
CA LEU A 42 -4.62 7.16 -8.65
C LEU A 42 -5.58 6.00 -8.93
N SER A 43 -6.42 6.10 -9.97
CA SER A 43 -7.31 5.01 -10.39
C SER A 43 -6.57 3.71 -10.70
N ILE A 44 -5.40 3.79 -11.34
CA ILE A 44 -4.54 2.63 -11.63
C ILE A 44 -3.91 2.08 -10.35
N PHE A 45 -3.41 2.95 -9.49
CA PHE A 45 -2.86 2.56 -8.19
C PHE A 45 -3.91 1.84 -7.33
N LEU A 46 -5.13 2.38 -7.26
CA LEU A 46 -6.24 1.77 -6.52
C LEU A 46 -6.63 0.40 -7.12
N ALA A 47 -6.70 0.29 -8.45
CA ALA A 47 -6.99 -0.98 -9.11
C ALA A 47 -5.95 -2.06 -8.77
N LYS A 48 -4.65 -1.72 -8.79
CA LYS A 48 -3.56 -2.62 -8.36
C LYS A 48 -3.75 -3.09 -6.91
N ASN A 49 -4.05 -2.16 -6.01
CA ASN A 49 -4.26 -2.49 -4.60
C ASN A 49 -5.49 -3.40 -4.39
N ILE A 50 -6.61 -3.13 -5.08
CA ILE A 50 -7.81 -3.98 -5.00
C ILE A 50 -7.51 -5.40 -5.51
N ILE A 51 -6.76 -5.55 -6.60
CA ILE A 51 -6.32 -6.87 -7.08
C ILE A 51 -5.50 -7.57 -6.02
N GLY A 52 -4.54 -6.86 -5.41
CA GLY A 52 -3.62 -7.39 -4.40
C GLY A 52 -4.27 -7.83 -3.09
N GLN A 53 -5.47 -7.34 -2.76
CA GLN A 53 -6.17 -7.73 -1.53
C GLN A 53 -6.30 -9.25 -1.42
N GLN A 54 -5.86 -9.84 -0.29
CA GLN A 54 -5.93 -11.28 0.01
C GLN A 54 -5.21 -12.19 -1.00
N LEU A 55 -4.28 -11.64 -1.79
CA LEU A 55 -3.43 -12.41 -2.70
C LEU A 55 -1.96 -12.28 -2.30
N SER A 56 -1.14 -13.28 -2.69
CA SER A 56 0.31 -13.13 -2.66
C SER A 56 0.75 -12.11 -3.72
N THR A 57 1.87 -11.43 -3.48
CA THR A 57 2.48 -10.49 -4.43
C THR A 57 2.67 -11.13 -5.81
N LYS A 58 3.11 -12.41 -5.86
CA LYS A 58 3.30 -13.17 -7.11
C LYS A 58 1.97 -13.34 -7.87
N ALA A 59 0.90 -13.72 -7.18
CA ALA A 59 -0.42 -13.89 -7.78
C ALA A 59 -0.98 -12.56 -8.30
N ALA A 60 -0.90 -11.49 -7.49
CA ALA A 60 -1.35 -10.16 -7.88
C ALA A 60 -0.61 -9.64 -9.12
N ASN A 61 0.73 -9.79 -9.16
CA ASN A 61 1.54 -9.39 -10.31
C ASN A 61 1.21 -10.20 -11.56
N SER A 62 0.95 -11.51 -11.43
CA SER A 62 0.55 -12.36 -12.56
C SER A 62 -0.78 -11.93 -13.16
N ILE A 63 -1.76 -11.54 -12.35
CA ILE A 63 -3.03 -10.99 -12.84
C ILE A 63 -2.79 -9.63 -13.48
N TRP A 64 -2.06 -8.73 -12.80
CA TRP A 64 -1.80 -7.38 -13.30
C TRP A 64 -1.15 -7.37 -14.67
N SER A 65 -0.12 -8.19 -14.89
CA SER A 65 0.59 -8.26 -16.18
C SER A 65 -0.30 -8.62 -17.38
N LYS A 66 -1.39 -9.35 -17.15
CA LYS A 66 -2.36 -9.72 -18.20
C LYS A 66 -3.31 -8.57 -18.58
N ILE A 67 -3.62 -7.70 -17.61
CA ILE A 67 -4.67 -6.68 -17.76
C ILE A 67 -4.14 -5.26 -17.94
N GLU A 68 -2.89 -4.99 -17.56
CA GLU A 68 -2.31 -3.64 -17.48
C GLU A 68 -2.53 -2.82 -18.75
N LYS A 69 -2.12 -3.35 -19.90
CA LYS A 69 -2.23 -2.64 -21.18
C LYS A 69 -3.69 -2.27 -21.48
N LYS A 70 -4.60 -3.22 -21.28
CA LYS A 70 -6.01 -3.02 -21.60
C LYS A 70 -6.71 -2.08 -20.62
N ILE A 71 -6.39 -2.17 -19.33
CA ILE A 71 -6.98 -1.28 -18.31
C ILE A 71 -6.56 0.18 -18.53
N LEU A 72 -5.33 0.43 -19.03
CA LEU A 72 -4.89 1.76 -19.43
C LEU A 72 -5.70 2.31 -20.60
N GLU A 73 -6.03 1.45 -21.60
CA GLU A 73 -6.90 1.84 -22.71
C GLU A 73 -8.30 2.21 -22.25
N TYR A 74 -8.90 1.43 -21.34
CA TYR A 74 -10.22 1.72 -20.75
C TYR A 74 -10.23 3.02 -19.96
N ASN A 75 -9.15 3.34 -19.25
CA ASN A 75 -9.05 4.57 -18.49
C ASN A 75 -8.98 5.83 -19.38
N THR A 76 -8.72 5.67 -20.68
CA THR A 76 -8.61 6.78 -21.66
C THR A 76 -9.81 6.91 -22.58
N LYS A 77 -10.62 5.86 -22.73
CA LYS A 77 -11.75 5.80 -23.68
C LYS A 77 -13.08 5.61 -22.95
N LYS A 78 -14.15 6.18 -23.51
CA LYS A 78 -15.52 5.85 -23.06
C LYS A 78 -15.86 4.43 -23.52
N THR A 79 -15.98 3.51 -22.58
CA THR A 79 -16.31 2.09 -22.84
C THR A 79 -17.41 1.63 -21.92
N ASN A 80 -18.09 0.54 -22.31
CA ASN A 80 -19.14 -0.06 -21.54
C ASN A 80 -18.57 -0.74 -20.29
N GLN A 81 -19.16 -0.48 -19.11
CA GLN A 81 -18.75 -1.03 -17.83
C GLN A 81 -18.76 -2.57 -17.82
N LEU A 82 -19.80 -3.18 -18.37
CA LEU A 82 -19.93 -4.64 -18.43
C LEU A 82 -18.77 -5.30 -19.19
N SER A 83 -18.32 -4.68 -20.29
CA SER A 83 -17.19 -5.21 -21.05
C SER A 83 -15.86 -5.14 -20.28
N LEU A 84 -15.68 -4.17 -19.38
CA LEU A 84 -14.50 -4.10 -18.52
C LEU A 84 -14.58 -5.13 -17.39
N GLU A 85 -15.74 -5.32 -16.78
CA GLU A 85 -15.94 -6.34 -15.74
C GLU A 85 -15.70 -7.76 -16.27
N ASP A 86 -16.25 -8.08 -17.45
CA ASP A 86 -16.05 -9.38 -18.10
C ASP A 86 -14.60 -9.61 -18.48
N PHE A 87 -13.92 -8.59 -19.03
CA PHE A 87 -12.49 -8.66 -19.33
C PHE A 87 -11.67 -8.91 -18.07
N LEU A 88 -11.91 -8.19 -16.98
CA LEU A 88 -11.20 -8.38 -15.72
C LEU A 88 -11.44 -9.79 -15.15
N SER A 89 -12.69 -10.25 -15.18
CA SER A 89 -13.07 -11.56 -14.65
C SER A 89 -12.45 -12.71 -15.45
N SER A 90 -12.41 -12.62 -16.77
CA SER A 90 -11.78 -13.63 -17.64
C SER A 90 -10.24 -13.69 -17.49
N ASN A 91 -9.63 -12.65 -16.89
CA ASN A 91 -8.20 -12.60 -16.58
C ASN A 91 -7.84 -12.88 -15.11
N GLY A 92 -8.76 -13.46 -14.34
CA GLY A 92 -8.51 -13.96 -12.99
C GLY A 92 -8.83 -12.97 -11.86
N VAL A 93 -9.50 -11.86 -12.17
CA VAL A 93 -10.04 -10.95 -11.16
C VAL A 93 -11.42 -11.46 -10.72
N SER A 94 -11.69 -11.61 -9.41
CA SER A 94 -13.01 -12.01 -8.96
C SER A 94 -14.07 -11.00 -9.39
N ARG A 95 -15.31 -11.47 -9.67
CA ARG A 95 -16.41 -10.59 -10.13
C ARG A 95 -16.61 -9.37 -9.24
N LYS A 96 -16.57 -9.56 -7.93
CA LYS A 96 -16.71 -8.47 -6.95
C LYS A 96 -15.60 -7.41 -7.10
N LYS A 97 -14.35 -7.84 -7.25
CA LYS A 97 -13.21 -6.92 -7.49
C LYS A 97 -13.31 -6.27 -8.86
N ALA A 98 -13.73 -7.01 -9.89
CA ALA A 98 -13.93 -6.48 -11.23
C ALA A 98 -14.95 -5.32 -11.24
N GLN A 99 -16.07 -5.46 -10.52
CA GLN A 99 -17.07 -4.39 -10.35
C GLN A 99 -16.47 -3.15 -9.66
N TYR A 100 -15.70 -3.35 -8.58
CA TYR A 100 -15.06 -2.24 -7.86
C TYR A 100 -14.06 -1.49 -8.73
N ILE A 101 -13.21 -2.23 -9.43
CA ILE A 101 -12.20 -1.67 -10.33
C ILE A 101 -12.85 -0.93 -11.49
N SER A 102 -13.88 -1.52 -12.11
CA SER A 102 -14.61 -0.88 -13.21
C SER A 102 -15.26 0.42 -12.77
N GLY A 103 -15.89 0.45 -11.58
CA GLY A 103 -16.44 1.67 -11.01
C GLY A 103 -15.40 2.77 -10.81
N ILE A 104 -14.21 2.44 -10.33
CA ILE A 104 -13.12 3.39 -10.10
C ILE A 104 -12.52 3.89 -11.44
N ILE A 105 -12.29 3.00 -12.39
CA ILE A 105 -11.67 3.35 -13.67
C ILE A 105 -12.61 4.22 -14.52
N LEU A 106 -13.89 3.88 -14.56
CA LEU A 106 -14.87 4.51 -15.46
C LEU A 106 -15.51 5.77 -14.86
N SER A 107 -15.48 5.97 -13.54
CA SER A 107 -15.95 7.21 -12.92
C SER A 107 -15.18 8.44 -13.40
N GLY A 108 -13.90 8.26 -13.72
CA GLY A 108 -13.01 9.35 -14.10
C GLY A 108 -12.54 10.23 -12.94
N ASP A 109 -13.09 10.06 -11.72
CA ASP A 109 -12.83 10.91 -10.55
C ASP A 109 -11.36 10.96 -10.15
N PHE A 110 -10.66 9.85 -10.31
CA PHE A 110 -9.26 9.70 -9.87
C PHE A 110 -8.24 9.83 -11.01
N LYS A 111 -8.68 10.14 -12.23
CA LYS A 111 -7.80 10.24 -13.41
C LYS A 111 -6.80 11.39 -13.28
N HIS A 112 -7.24 12.54 -12.82
CA HIS A 112 -6.43 13.75 -12.67
C HIS A 112 -6.23 14.14 -11.20
N PHE A 113 -6.35 13.20 -10.30
CA PHE A 113 -6.42 13.44 -8.86
C PHE A 113 -5.23 14.23 -8.32
N ARG A 114 -4.00 13.99 -8.78
CA ARG A 114 -2.83 14.75 -8.31
C ARG A 114 -2.99 16.27 -8.45
N ARG A 115 -3.67 16.72 -9.52
CA ARG A 115 -3.94 18.16 -9.73
C ARG A 115 -4.92 18.71 -8.69
N TYR A 116 -5.83 17.87 -8.22
CA TYR A 116 -6.90 18.28 -7.29
C TYR A 116 -6.58 17.94 -5.83
N TYR A 117 -5.71 16.95 -5.57
CA TYR A 117 -5.40 16.49 -4.22
C TYR A 117 -4.97 17.61 -3.26
N MET A 118 -4.21 18.61 -3.73
CA MET A 118 -3.80 19.77 -2.94
C MET A 118 -4.96 20.64 -2.44
N LYS A 119 -6.19 20.39 -2.91
CA LYS A 119 -7.40 21.13 -2.54
C LYS A 119 -8.25 20.44 -1.49
N TYR A 120 -7.92 19.18 -1.17
CA TYR A 120 -8.63 18.40 -0.16
C TYR A 120 -7.87 18.46 1.17
N SER A 121 -8.60 18.52 2.29
CA SER A 121 -8.03 18.10 3.57
C SER A 121 -7.74 16.59 3.54
N GLU A 122 -6.95 16.10 4.49
CA GLU A 122 -6.71 14.65 4.58
C GLU A 122 -8.01 13.90 4.89
N GLU A 123 -8.86 14.49 5.73
CA GLU A 123 -10.17 13.95 6.10
C GLU A 123 -11.13 13.87 4.91
N ASP A 124 -11.27 14.94 4.13
CA ASP A 124 -12.11 14.95 2.93
C ASP A 124 -11.63 13.92 1.90
N PHE A 125 -10.32 13.74 1.80
CA PHE A 125 -9.74 12.76 0.89
C PHE A 125 -9.98 11.33 1.38
N GLU A 126 -9.86 11.09 2.68
CA GLU A 126 -10.21 9.81 3.29
C GLU A 126 -11.67 9.46 3.03
N GLU A 127 -12.59 10.37 3.31
CA GLU A 127 -14.02 10.20 3.08
C GLU A 127 -14.30 9.89 1.60
N LEU A 128 -13.71 10.67 0.68
CA LEU A 128 -13.85 10.46 -0.75
C LEU A 128 -13.39 9.07 -1.18
N LEU A 129 -12.25 8.59 -0.69
CA LEU A 129 -11.74 7.27 -1.02
C LEU A 129 -12.56 6.17 -0.37
N MET A 130 -12.85 6.29 0.91
CA MET A 130 -13.58 5.27 1.68
C MET A 130 -15.04 5.12 1.23
N SER A 131 -15.64 6.14 0.60
CA SER A 131 -16.97 6.05 -0.02
C SER A 131 -17.00 5.09 -1.22
N ARG A 132 -15.84 4.73 -1.78
CA ARG A 132 -15.77 3.85 -2.97
C ARG A 132 -15.72 2.38 -2.56
N LYS A 133 -16.62 1.58 -3.15
CA LYS A 133 -16.65 0.13 -2.92
C LYS A 133 -15.30 -0.51 -3.27
N GLY A 134 -14.79 -1.33 -2.36
CA GLY A 134 -13.50 -2.00 -2.51
C GLY A 134 -12.31 -1.23 -1.91
N ILE A 135 -12.50 -0.01 -1.47
CA ILE A 135 -11.48 0.77 -0.75
C ILE A 135 -11.82 0.75 0.74
N GLY A 136 -10.95 0.12 1.52
CA GLY A 136 -11.03 0.10 2.97
C GLY A 136 -9.77 0.72 3.59
N ILE A 137 -9.68 0.70 4.92
CA ILE A 137 -8.58 1.28 5.71
C ILE A 137 -7.20 0.84 5.19
N TRP A 138 -7.04 -0.42 4.80
CA TRP A 138 -5.77 -0.91 4.26
C TRP A 138 -5.40 -0.23 2.93
N THR A 139 -6.35 -0.15 1.97
CA THR A 139 -6.10 0.49 0.67
C THR A 139 -5.86 1.99 0.83
N PHE A 140 -6.57 2.64 1.75
CA PHE A 140 -6.33 4.04 2.09
C PHE A 140 -4.93 4.23 2.70
N GLY A 141 -4.53 3.40 3.67
CA GLY A 141 -3.19 3.45 4.25
C GLY A 141 -2.07 3.24 3.22
N MET A 142 -2.24 2.30 2.28
CA MET A 142 -1.33 2.13 1.14
C MET A 142 -1.26 3.41 0.27
N THR A 143 -2.41 4.07 0.08
CA THR A 143 -2.47 5.34 -0.67
C THR A 143 -1.73 6.46 0.06
N LYS A 144 -1.89 6.56 1.39
CA LYS A 144 -1.14 7.51 2.22
C LYS A 144 0.37 7.32 2.06
N ILE A 145 0.85 6.10 2.17
CA ILE A 145 2.29 5.78 2.07
C ILE A 145 2.81 6.06 0.66
N PHE A 146 2.26 5.39 -0.35
CA PHE A 146 2.89 5.29 -1.67
C PHE A 146 2.39 6.31 -2.69
N PHE A 147 1.29 6.98 -2.43
CA PHE A 147 0.75 7.99 -3.34
C PHE A 147 0.85 9.40 -2.76
N MET A 148 0.52 9.57 -1.47
CA MET A 148 0.60 10.86 -0.77
C MET A 148 2.00 11.14 -0.19
N GLY A 149 2.80 10.11 0.04
CA GLY A 149 4.14 10.24 0.62
C GLY A 149 4.13 10.45 2.13
N ASN A 150 3.05 10.05 2.80
CA ASN A 150 2.98 10.11 4.25
C ASN A 150 4.05 9.19 4.86
N GLN A 151 4.88 9.75 5.74
CA GLN A 151 6.00 9.05 6.34
C GLN A 151 5.65 8.33 7.63
N ASP A 152 4.51 8.69 8.21
CA ASP A 152 4.09 8.21 9.53
C ASP A 152 2.76 7.46 9.50
N GLN A 153 2.61 6.53 8.58
CA GLN A 153 1.46 5.63 8.50
C GLN A 153 1.86 4.21 8.89
N ILE A 154 1.20 3.64 9.90
CA ILE A 154 1.32 2.21 10.22
C ILE A 154 0.14 1.43 9.64
N LEU A 155 0.42 0.28 9.03
CA LEU A 155 -0.58 -0.62 8.43
C LEU A 155 -0.86 -1.80 9.37
N VAL A 156 -1.53 -1.53 10.49
CA VAL A 156 -1.79 -2.55 11.53
C VAL A 156 -2.60 -3.75 11.03
N ASN A 157 -3.41 -3.57 10.01
CA ASN A 157 -4.25 -4.62 9.42
C ASN A 157 -3.59 -5.31 8.20
N ASP A 158 -2.34 -4.96 7.87
CA ASP A 158 -1.61 -5.63 6.80
C ASP A 158 -1.06 -6.98 7.27
N LEU A 159 -1.40 -8.05 6.52
CA LEU A 159 -1.00 -9.41 6.88
C LEU A 159 0.51 -9.62 6.88
N GLY A 160 1.23 -8.94 5.98
CA GLY A 160 2.70 -9.02 5.92
C GLY A 160 3.33 -8.32 7.11
N VAL A 161 2.86 -7.12 7.43
CA VAL A 161 3.29 -6.36 8.61
C VAL A 161 3.04 -7.13 9.89
N GLN A 162 1.84 -7.70 10.06
CA GLN A 162 1.50 -8.52 11.23
C GLN A 162 2.38 -9.78 11.35
N LYS A 163 2.58 -10.49 10.23
CA LYS A 163 3.43 -11.70 10.23
C LYS A 163 4.89 -11.37 10.56
N ALA A 164 5.42 -10.28 10.01
CA ALA A 164 6.77 -9.82 10.31
C ALA A 164 6.90 -9.42 11.78
N TYR A 165 5.94 -8.65 12.28
CA TYR A 165 5.91 -8.24 13.69
C TYR A 165 5.87 -9.44 14.66
N LYS A 166 5.07 -10.47 14.35
CA LYS A 166 5.03 -11.70 15.15
C LYS A 166 6.37 -12.44 15.24
N LYS A 167 7.24 -12.29 14.23
CA LYS A 167 8.60 -12.85 14.30
C LYS A 167 9.53 -12.07 15.24
N ILE A 168 9.22 -10.80 15.49
CA ILE A 168 10.05 -9.91 16.31
C ILE A 168 9.60 -9.93 17.76
N ASN A 169 8.30 -9.82 17.99
CA ASN A 169 7.71 -9.67 19.31
C ASN A 169 6.42 -10.48 19.42
N THR A 170 6.31 -11.26 20.49
CA THR A 170 5.19 -12.18 20.69
C THR A 170 4.14 -11.66 21.66
N GLY A 171 4.31 -10.49 22.27
CA GLY A 171 3.50 -10.09 23.44
C GLY A 171 2.72 -8.79 23.35
N ASN A 172 3.15 -7.82 22.56
CA ASN A 172 2.56 -6.48 22.58
C ASN A 172 1.65 -6.19 21.39
N ASN A 173 0.80 -5.17 21.53
CA ASN A 173 0.02 -4.63 20.43
C ASN A 173 0.96 -3.90 19.45
N ILE A 174 0.86 -4.22 18.16
CA ILE A 174 1.69 -3.60 17.10
C ILE A 174 1.50 -2.08 17.03
N LEU A 175 0.29 -1.57 17.32
CA LEU A 175 0.02 -0.13 17.31
C LEU A 175 0.84 0.57 18.39
N GLU A 176 0.79 0.07 19.63
CA GLU A 176 1.57 0.60 20.76
C GLU A 176 3.07 0.48 20.51
N TRP A 177 3.52 -0.69 20.06
CA TRP A 177 4.92 -0.91 19.73
C TRP A 177 5.44 0.08 18.66
N SER A 178 4.60 0.41 17.69
CA SER A 178 4.99 1.29 16.58
C SER A 178 5.08 2.78 16.98
N GLU A 179 4.54 3.19 18.12
CA GLU A 179 4.52 4.60 18.55
C GLU A 179 5.92 5.20 18.70
N LYS A 180 6.88 4.42 19.18
CA LYS A 180 8.27 4.86 19.34
C LYS A 180 8.98 5.17 18.01
N PHE A 181 8.45 4.67 16.89
CA PHE A 181 9.04 4.90 15.57
C PHE A 181 8.45 6.12 14.84
N LYS A 182 7.59 6.91 15.49
CA LYS A 182 7.16 8.19 14.94
C LYS A 182 8.35 9.13 14.76
N PRO A 183 8.37 9.91 13.68
CA PRO A 183 7.39 10.04 12.61
C PRO A 183 7.69 9.16 11.37
N TYR A 184 8.26 7.96 11.51
CA TYR A 184 8.78 7.13 10.41
C TYR A 184 8.11 5.78 10.26
N ARG A 185 6.86 5.63 10.73
CA ARG A 185 6.15 4.34 10.72
C ARG A 185 5.88 3.77 9.33
N SER A 186 5.84 4.60 8.27
CA SER A 186 5.77 4.11 6.89
C SER A 186 7.05 3.39 6.46
N TYR A 187 8.21 3.88 6.87
CA TYR A 187 9.48 3.19 6.64
C TYR A 187 9.56 1.89 7.43
N LEU A 188 9.03 1.88 8.67
CA LEU A 188 8.91 0.68 9.48
C LEU A 188 8.10 -0.40 8.75
N CYS A 189 6.95 -0.06 8.14
CA CYS A 189 6.17 -1.00 7.35
C CYS A 189 6.99 -1.63 6.21
N ILE A 190 7.81 -0.82 5.51
CA ILE A 190 8.63 -1.32 4.41
C ILE A 190 9.74 -2.25 4.93
N TYR A 191 10.36 -1.94 6.07
CA TYR A 191 11.33 -2.84 6.72
C TYR A 191 10.69 -4.15 7.15
N LEU A 192 9.47 -4.10 7.73
CA LEU A 192 8.73 -5.28 8.13
C LEU A 192 8.41 -6.20 6.95
N TRP A 193 7.96 -5.65 5.81
CA TRP A 193 7.76 -6.46 4.60
C TRP A 193 9.05 -7.12 4.11
N LYS A 194 10.16 -6.40 4.08
CA LYS A 194 11.46 -6.98 3.70
C LYS A 194 11.94 -8.05 4.69
N PHE A 195 11.69 -7.84 5.97
CA PHE A 195 12.03 -8.81 7.00
C PHE A 195 11.20 -10.09 6.92
N LEU A 196 9.99 -10.01 6.41
CA LEU A 196 9.15 -11.20 6.21
C LEU A 196 9.80 -12.22 5.28
N ASP A 197 10.47 -11.76 4.22
CA ASP A 197 11.15 -12.59 3.24
C ASP A 197 12.58 -13.01 3.69
N PHE A 198 13.06 -12.43 4.78
CA PHE A 198 14.35 -12.77 5.33
C PHE A 198 14.31 -14.15 6.00
N LYS A 199 15.16 -15.03 5.54
CA LYS A 199 15.36 -16.36 6.16
C LYS A 199 16.34 -16.20 7.32
N VAL A 200 15.88 -16.51 8.49
CA VAL A 200 16.69 -16.61 9.72
C VAL A 200 17.51 -17.88 9.67
#